data_11b252e2c89ec781a95dc6260e27914a
#
_entry.id   11b252e2c89ec781a95dc6260e27914a
#
_cell.length_a   1.000
_cell.length_b   1.000
_cell.length_c   1.000
_cell.angle_alpha   90.00
_cell.angle_beta   90.00
_cell.angle_gamma   90.00
#
_symmetry.space_group_name_H-M   'P 1'
#
loop_
_entity.id
_entity.type
_entity.pdbx_description
1 polymer ?
#
loop_
_entity_poly.entity_id
_entity_poly.type
_entity_poly.pdbx_seq_one_letter_code
_entity_poly.pdbx_strand_id
1 'polypeptide(L)'
;MVINMKILITGATSGIAYETALKLLEQNNFVYLCTHTEEEKYLLKEKLANKSNAKVYKLDVCNENDLKLLDILDYDVFWSHAGIGNGGAVLGISLDTIRKNYEVNVFKNIAVIKRAYENMRHKNIEGKIFVTSSLAAYLPLTYLGAYTSSKAALSSLCYTMNKELKLIGSNISLTLIELGAYHTGFNQVMIDNKERFLKPASTFYLYKDKVTKKQNNLFNLIEKKTLAAVSTKLSKQMSKKNPKFLIRTPLIQRLLVKLYIIFLR
;
A
#
# COMPACT_ATOMS: atom_id res chain seq x y z
N MET A 1 29.20 1.62 -11.04
CA MET A 1 28.11 2.49 -10.53
C MET A 1 27.99 2.26 -9.04
N VAL A 2 28.12 3.30 -8.20
CA VAL A 2 27.94 3.15 -6.75
C VAL A 2 26.44 3.05 -6.48
N ILE A 3 25.99 1.94 -5.86
CA ILE A 3 24.60 1.73 -5.45
C ILE A 3 24.42 2.41 -4.10
N ASN A 4 23.47 3.35 -4.02
CA ASN A 4 23.21 4.11 -2.79
C ASN A 4 22.48 3.28 -1.73
N MET A 5 21.42 2.56 -2.11
CA MET A 5 20.59 1.71 -1.23
C MET A 5 19.99 0.56 -2.03
N LYS A 6 19.69 -0.54 -1.34
CA LYS A 6 18.85 -1.63 -1.84
C LYS A 6 17.45 -1.48 -1.29
N ILE A 7 16.44 -1.47 -2.15
CA ILE A 7 15.05 -1.20 -1.80
C ILE A 7 14.16 -2.35 -2.29
N LEU A 8 13.37 -2.93 -1.41
CA LEU A 8 12.41 -3.98 -1.77
C LEU A 8 10.99 -3.44 -1.64
N ILE A 9 10.19 -3.60 -2.72
CA ILE A 9 8.83 -3.07 -2.81
C ILE A 9 7.85 -4.19 -3.16
N THR A 10 6.84 -4.45 -2.31
CA THR A 10 5.76 -5.39 -2.62
C THR A 10 4.66 -4.70 -3.44
N GLY A 11 4.04 -5.42 -4.39
CA GLY A 11 2.96 -4.87 -5.23
C GLY A 11 3.43 -3.73 -6.14
N ALA A 12 4.60 -3.90 -6.77
CA ALA A 12 5.26 -2.88 -7.58
C ALA A 12 4.95 -2.96 -9.08
N THR A 13 3.88 -3.67 -9.48
CA THR A 13 3.54 -3.92 -10.90
C THR A 13 3.12 -2.65 -11.63
N SER A 14 2.47 -1.71 -10.94
CA SER A 14 1.88 -0.51 -11.54
C SER A 14 1.70 0.61 -10.51
N GLY A 15 1.15 1.74 -10.96
CA GLY A 15 0.71 2.84 -10.10
C GLY A 15 1.84 3.50 -9.32
N ILE A 16 1.54 3.90 -8.09
CA ILE A 16 2.45 4.72 -7.27
C ILE A 16 3.75 3.98 -6.94
N ALA A 17 3.68 2.67 -6.67
CA ALA A 17 4.86 1.88 -6.35
C ALA A 17 5.81 1.79 -7.53
N TYR A 18 5.28 1.49 -8.72
CA TYR A 18 6.07 1.43 -9.96
C TYR A 18 6.71 2.78 -10.31
N GLU A 19 5.92 3.86 -10.32
CA GLU A 19 6.42 5.21 -10.61
C GLU A 19 7.48 5.68 -9.58
N THR A 20 7.33 5.28 -8.32
CA THR A 20 8.33 5.56 -7.29
C THR A 20 9.59 4.72 -7.51
N ALA A 21 9.44 3.44 -7.88
CA ALA A 21 10.56 2.57 -8.20
C ALA A 21 11.41 3.13 -9.35
N LEU A 22 10.78 3.62 -10.43
CA LEU A 22 11.51 4.26 -11.54
C LEU A 22 12.37 5.44 -11.06
N LYS A 23 11.80 6.31 -10.21
CA LYS A 23 12.57 7.44 -9.64
C LYS A 23 13.71 6.99 -8.73
N LEU A 24 13.53 5.91 -7.99
CA LEU A 24 14.59 5.35 -7.15
C LEU A 24 15.72 4.75 -7.99
N LEU A 25 15.40 4.09 -9.11
CA LEU A 25 16.38 3.60 -10.08
C LEU A 25 17.20 4.74 -10.71
N GLU A 26 16.53 5.85 -11.08
CA GLU A 26 17.19 7.07 -11.59
C GLU A 26 18.13 7.70 -10.55
N GLN A 27 17.91 7.48 -9.26
CA GLN A 27 18.75 7.93 -8.15
C GLN A 27 19.88 6.95 -7.79
N ASN A 28 20.22 6.02 -8.68
CA ASN A 28 21.26 4.98 -8.50
C ASN A 28 21.00 4.03 -7.30
N ASN A 29 19.75 3.82 -6.91
CA ASN A 29 19.42 2.77 -5.97
C ASN A 29 19.25 1.44 -6.72
N PHE A 30 19.43 0.33 -6.02
CA PHE A 30 19.04 -1.00 -6.51
C PHE A 30 17.63 -1.32 -6.02
N VAL A 31 16.71 -1.66 -6.93
CA VAL A 31 15.31 -1.88 -6.57
C VAL A 31 14.88 -3.31 -6.89
N TYR A 32 14.42 -4.03 -5.85
CA TYR A 32 13.70 -5.28 -5.98
C TYR A 32 12.21 -4.96 -6.11
N LEU A 33 11.64 -5.18 -7.29
CA LEU A 33 10.21 -5.00 -7.56
C LEU A 33 9.50 -6.34 -7.45
N CYS A 34 8.56 -6.45 -6.50
CA CYS A 34 7.81 -7.68 -6.30
C CYS A 34 6.41 -7.57 -6.89
N THR A 35 6.03 -8.58 -7.67
CA THR A 35 4.74 -8.70 -8.37
C THR A 35 3.92 -9.83 -7.75
N HIS A 36 2.60 -9.85 -7.98
CA HIS A 36 1.72 -10.87 -7.42
C HIS A 36 1.77 -12.19 -8.21
N THR A 37 1.86 -12.13 -9.55
CA THR A 37 1.84 -13.30 -10.43
C THR A 37 3.13 -13.46 -11.24
N GLU A 38 3.37 -14.67 -11.78
CA GLU A 38 4.50 -14.90 -12.70
C GLU A 38 4.32 -14.13 -14.01
N GLU A 39 3.10 -13.98 -14.50
CA GLU A 39 2.79 -13.20 -15.69
C GLU A 39 3.19 -11.72 -15.50
N GLU A 40 2.76 -11.10 -14.39
CA GLU A 40 3.16 -9.73 -14.04
C GLU A 40 4.68 -9.59 -13.94
N LYS A 41 5.36 -10.58 -13.36
CA LYS A 41 6.82 -10.61 -13.26
C LYS A 41 7.47 -10.63 -14.64
N TYR A 42 6.97 -11.46 -15.56
CA TYR A 42 7.48 -11.53 -16.91
C TYR A 42 7.36 -10.18 -17.62
N LEU A 43 6.16 -9.61 -17.64
CA LEU A 43 5.87 -8.32 -18.28
C LEU A 43 6.70 -7.17 -17.67
N LEU A 44 6.88 -7.19 -16.35
CA LEU A 44 7.66 -6.15 -15.68
C LEU A 44 9.17 -6.30 -15.94
N LYS A 45 9.68 -7.53 -16.05
CA LYS A 45 11.07 -7.78 -16.47
C LYS A 45 11.36 -7.22 -17.85
N GLU A 46 10.47 -7.42 -18.82
CA GLU A 46 10.62 -6.85 -20.17
C GLU A 46 10.68 -5.33 -20.14
N LYS A 47 9.75 -4.67 -19.39
CA LYS A 47 9.74 -3.21 -19.24
C LYS A 47 11.02 -2.64 -18.61
N LEU A 48 11.69 -3.42 -17.79
CA LEU A 48 12.89 -3.02 -17.06
C LEU A 48 14.19 -3.64 -17.62
N ALA A 49 14.15 -4.25 -18.81
CA ALA A 49 15.30 -4.94 -19.39
C ALA A 49 16.57 -4.07 -19.48
N ASN A 50 16.40 -2.76 -19.70
CA ASN A 50 17.52 -1.80 -19.80
C ASN A 50 17.96 -1.20 -18.44
N LYS A 51 17.43 -1.70 -17.31
CA LYS A 51 17.73 -1.21 -15.95
C LYS A 51 18.58 -2.24 -15.19
N SER A 52 19.90 -2.11 -15.24
CA SER A 52 20.84 -3.05 -14.58
C SER A 52 20.74 -3.04 -13.04
N ASN A 53 20.16 -1.98 -12.46
CA ASN A 53 19.95 -1.81 -11.03
C ASN A 53 18.51 -2.19 -10.59
N ALA A 54 17.75 -2.91 -11.44
CA ALA A 54 16.43 -3.44 -11.11
C ALA A 54 16.45 -4.97 -11.12
N LYS A 55 15.69 -5.58 -10.20
CA LYS A 55 15.41 -7.02 -10.23
C LYS A 55 13.95 -7.28 -9.89
N VAL A 56 13.30 -8.11 -10.69
CA VAL A 56 11.87 -8.40 -10.52
C VAL A 56 11.69 -9.82 -9.97
N TYR A 57 10.88 -9.94 -8.93
CA TYR A 57 10.52 -11.20 -8.31
C TYR A 57 9.00 -11.37 -8.25
N LYS A 58 8.53 -12.60 -8.35
CA LYS A 58 7.18 -12.94 -7.91
C LYS A 58 7.18 -13.04 -6.39
N LEU A 59 6.28 -12.33 -5.72
CA LEU A 59 6.07 -12.40 -4.29
C LEU A 59 4.58 -12.11 -4.00
N ASP A 60 3.81 -13.17 -3.84
CA ASP A 60 2.47 -13.11 -3.27
C ASP A 60 2.58 -13.08 -1.73
N VAL A 61 2.12 -12.00 -1.10
CA VAL A 61 2.16 -11.84 0.36
C VAL A 61 1.35 -12.91 1.11
N CYS A 62 0.47 -13.64 0.40
CA CYS A 62 -0.30 -14.75 0.92
C CYS A 62 0.41 -16.11 0.80
N ASN A 63 1.53 -16.19 0.08
CA ASN A 63 2.25 -17.44 -0.14
C ASN A 63 3.52 -17.51 0.72
N GLU A 64 3.54 -18.42 1.70
CA GLU A 64 4.67 -18.56 2.64
C GLU A 64 6.01 -18.92 1.95
N ASN A 65 5.99 -19.63 0.81
CA ASN A 65 7.21 -19.92 0.06
C ASN A 65 7.78 -18.65 -0.59
N ASP A 66 6.92 -17.77 -1.10
CA ASP A 66 7.36 -16.49 -1.66
C ASP A 66 7.95 -15.58 -0.58
N LEU A 67 7.39 -15.63 0.64
CA LEU A 67 7.86 -14.80 1.75
C LEU A 67 9.30 -15.13 2.18
N LYS A 68 9.83 -16.33 1.88
CA LYS A 68 11.24 -16.67 2.12
C LYS A 68 12.21 -15.72 1.42
N LEU A 69 11.76 -15.08 0.34
CA LEU A 69 12.54 -14.06 -0.36
C LEU A 69 12.93 -12.89 0.56
N LEU A 70 12.04 -12.53 1.50
CA LEU A 70 12.28 -11.46 2.46
C LEU A 70 13.39 -11.80 3.45
N ASP A 71 13.63 -13.08 3.72
CA ASP A 71 14.62 -13.54 4.69
C ASP A 71 16.04 -13.59 4.07
N ILE A 72 16.13 -13.86 2.75
CA ILE A 72 17.42 -14.09 2.06
C ILE A 72 18.02 -12.84 1.41
N LEU A 73 17.18 -11.89 0.95
CA LEU A 73 17.67 -10.68 0.30
C LEU A 73 18.19 -9.65 1.32
N ASP A 74 19.18 -8.87 0.89
CA ASP A 74 19.65 -7.70 1.63
C ASP A 74 18.96 -6.46 1.09
N TYR A 75 18.35 -5.68 1.96
CA TYR A 75 17.71 -4.41 1.62
C TYR A 75 17.78 -3.43 2.79
N ASP A 76 18.06 -2.17 2.46
CA ASP A 76 18.09 -1.05 3.42
C ASP A 76 16.70 -0.45 3.64
N VAL A 77 15.83 -0.58 2.62
CA VAL A 77 14.45 -0.10 2.65
C VAL A 77 13.52 -1.23 2.24
N PHE A 78 12.53 -1.52 3.07
CA PHE A 78 11.40 -2.38 2.76
C PHE A 78 10.13 -1.55 2.63
N TRP A 79 9.41 -1.66 1.51
CA TRP A 79 8.14 -1.02 1.32
C TRP A 79 7.00 -2.03 1.17
N SER A 80 6.20 -2.18 2.24
CA SER A 80 4.95 -2.95 2.24
C SER A 80 3.87 -2.12 1.55
N HIS A 81 3.64 -2.39 0.25
CA HIS A 81 2.67 -1.66 -0.57
C HIS A 81 1.52 -2.54 -1.06
N ALA A 82 1.72 -3.84 -1.19
CA ALA A 82 0.69 -4.77 -1.62
C ALA A 82 -0.60 -4.65 -0.79
N GLY A 83 -1.73 -4.70 -1.44
CA GLY A 83 -3.04 -4.62 -0.78
C GLY A 83 -4.18 -4.80 -1.77
N ILE A 84 -5.36 -5.08 -1.25
CA ILE A 84 -6.59 -5.26 -2.02
C ILE A 84 -7.70 -4.32 -1.56
N GLY A 85 -8.68 -4.09 -2.44
CA GLY A 85 -9.90 -3.37 -2.13
C GLY A 85 -11.13 -4.15 -2.59
N ASN A 86 -11.80 -4.82 -1.67
CA ASN A 86 -13.10 -5.42 -1.93
C ASN A 86 -14.18 -4.54 -1.31
N GLY A 87 -15.15 -4.14 -2.13
CA GLY A 87 -16.27 -3.30 -1.74
C GLY A 87 -17.58 -4.08 -1.57
N GLY A 88 -18.60 -3.37 -1.15
CA GLY A 88 -19.97 -3.82 -0.93
C GLY A 88 -20.53 -3.32 0.40
N ALA A 89 -21.86 -3.33 0.53
CA ALA A 89 -22.52 -2.95 1.79
C ALA A 89 -22.12 -3.94 2.89
N VAL A 90 -21.66 -3.46 4.04
CA VAL A 90 -21.14 -4.30 5.14
C VAL A 90 -22.15 -5.38 5.55
N LEU A 91 -23.43 -5.04 5.61
CA LEU A 91 -24.50 -5.99 5.93
C LEU A 91 -24.97 -6.84 4.72
N GLY A 92 -24.46 -6.56 3.51
CA GLY A 92 -24.89 -7.23 2.28
C GLY A 92 -23.83 -8.14 1.67
N ILE A 93 -22.57 -8.02 2.06
CA ILE A 93 -21.46 -8.88 1.60
C ILE A 93 -21.23 -10.03 2.58
N SER A 94 -20.59 -11.11 2.10
CA SER A 94 -20.21 -12.22 2.96
C SER A 94 -19.13 -11.82 3.97
N LEU A 95 -19.13 -12.44 5.13
CA LEU A 95 -18.07 -12.27 6.11
C LEU A 95 -16.70 -12.64 5.54
N ASP A 96 -16.63 -13.59 4.62
CA ASP A 96 -15.38 -13.99 3.96
C ASP A 96 -14.80 -12.88 3.08
N THR A 97 -15.64 -12.06 2.44
CA THR A 97 -15.20 -10.86 1.72
C THR A 97 -14.56 -9.85 2.68
N ILE A 98 -15.13 -9.68 3.88
CA ILE A 98 -14.55 -8.83 4.92
C ILE A 98 -13.22 -9.44 5.42
N ARG A 99 -13.22 -10.74 5.77
CA ARG A 99 -12.03 -11.47 6.21
C ARG A 99 -10.88 -11.34 5.20
N LYS A 100 -11.16 -11.46 3.90
CA LYS A 100 -10.14 -11.34 2.85
C LYS A 100 -9.47 -9.95 2.82
N ASN A 101 -10.22 -8.86 3.04
CA ASN A 101 -9.63 -7.53 3.19
C ASN A 101 -8.69 -7.48 4.41
N TYR A 102 -9.11 -8.01 5.55
CA TYR A 102 -8.28 -8.05 6.76
C TYR A 102 -7.08 -8.97 6.60
N GLU A 103 -7.27 -10.15 6.01
CA GLU A 103 -6.18 -11.09 5.77
C GLU A 103 -5.04 -10.44 4.98
N VAL A 104 -5.34 -9.85 3.83
CA VAL A 104 -4.32 -9.23 2.98
C VAL A 104 -3.83 -7.91 3.55
N ASN A 105 -4.75 -6.98 3.88
CA ASN A 105 -4.37 -5.61 4.22
C ASN A 105 -3.83 -5.46 5.65
N VAL A 106 -4.14 -6.38 6.55
CA VAL A 106 -3.70 -6.32 7.96
C VAL A 106 -2.74 -7.46 8.25
N PHE A 107 -3.23 -8.71 8.28
CA PHE A 107 -2.43 -9.82 8.80
C PHE A 107 -1.21 -10.12 7.93
N LYS A 108 -1.35 -10.22 6.61
CA LYS A 108 -0.22 -10.46 5.71
C LYS A 108 0.74 -9.26 5.64
N ASN A 109 0.21 -8.02 5.70
CA ASN A 109 1.08 -6.85 5.82
C ASN A 109 1.90 -6.87 7.11
N ILE A 110 1.30 -7.21 8.26
CA ILE A 110 2.04 -7.35 9.53
C ILE A 110 3.06 -8.48 9.44
N ALA A 111 2.71 -9.62 8.84
CA ALA A 111 3.64 -10.74 8.66
C ALA A 111 4.89 -10.34 7.86
N VAL A 112 4.72 -9.67 6.71
CA VAL A 112 5.86 -9.22 5.89
C VAL A 112 6.67 -8.11 6.57
N ILE A 113 6.03 -7.22 7.33
CA ILE A 113 6.71 -6.19 8.12
C ILE A 113 7.58 -6.83 9.22
N LYS A 114 7.04 -7.83 9.94
CA LYS A 114 7.80 -8.60 10.96
C LYS A 114 9.00 -9.30 10.34
N ARG A 115 8.83 -9.99 9.21
CA ARG A 115 9.95 -10.64 8.50
C ARG A 115 11.01 -9.64 8.07
N ALA A 116 10.60 -8.51 7.50
CA ALA A 116 11.54 -7.45 7.09
C ALA A 116 12.30 -6.87 8.30
N TYR A 117 11.60 -6.64 9.41
CA TYR A 117 12.23 -6.18 10.66
C TYR A 117 13.26 -7.20 11.16
N GLU A 118 12.92 -8.49 11.24
CA GLU A 118 13.84 -9.52 11.71
C GLU A 118 15.04 -9.70 10.76
N ASN A 119 14.82 -9.67 9.43
CA ASN A 119 15.91 -9.71 8.45
C ASN A 119 16.90 -8.57 8.68
N MET A 120 16.41 -7.32 8.78
CA MET A 120 17.25 -6.15 9.02
C MET A 120 17.98 -6.24 10.38
N ARG A 121 17.26 -6.68 11.44
CA ARG A 121 17.83 -6.84 12.78
C ARG A 121 18.94 -7.88 12.81
N HIS A 122 18.72 -9.06 12.25
CA HIS A 122 19.71 -10.15 12.21
C HIS A 122 20.96 -9.78 11.40
N LYS A 123 20.80 -8.97 10.38
CA LYS A 123 21.90 -8.50 9.52
C LYS A 123 22.53 -7.19 10.00
N ASN A 124 22.11 -6.65 11.14
CA ASN A 124 22.56 -5.37 11.69
C ASN A 124 22.41 -4.19 10.71
N ILE A 125 21.34 -4.18 9.91
CA ILE A 125 21.03 -3.11 8.96
C ILE A 125 20.28 -1.99 9.67
N GLU A 126 20.75 -0.74 9.57
CA GLU A 126 20.00 0.47 9.96
C GLU A 126 18.87 0.72 8.96
N GLY A 127 17.81 -0.09 9.04
CA GLY A 127 16.81 -0.23 8.00
C GLY A 127 15.65 0.77 8.12
N LYS A 128 14.88 0.85 7.03
CA LYS A 128 13.67 1.68 6.95
C LYS A 128 12.51 0.85 6.41
N ILE A 129 11.42 0.79 7.17
CA ILE A 129 10.19 0.10 6.78
C ILE A 129 9.13 1.13 6.43
N PHE A 130 8.64 1.11 5.20
CA PHE A 130 7.54 1.92 4.71
C PHE A 130 6.29 1.06 4.57
N VAL A 131 5.15 1.56 5.06
CA VAL A 131 3.87 0.81 5.04
C VAL A 131 2.79 1.67 4.41
N THR A 132 2.11 1.12 3.40
CA THR A 132 1.02 1.83 2.71
C THR A 132 -0.32 1.55 3.34
N SER A 133 -0.90 2.61 3.91
CA SER A 133 -2.29 2.70 4.30
C SER A 133 -3.06 3.68 3.41
N SER A 134 -4.14 4.24 3.88
CA SER A 134 -5.00 5.14 3.10
C SER A 134 -5.58 6.26 3.97
N LEU A 135 -5.84 7.42 3.38
CA LEU A 135 -6.68 8.45 3.98
C LEU A 135 -8.12 7.96 4.22
N ALA A 136 -8.56 6.95 3.47
CA ALA A 136 -9.85 6.29 3.69
C ALA A 136 -9.95 5.59 5.05
N ALA A 137 -8.85 5.35 5.75
CA ALA A 137 -8.82 4.83 7.13
C ALA A 137 -9.63 5.71 8.12
N TYR A 138 -9.85 6.96 7.80
CA TYR A 138 -10.55 7.93 8.63
C TYR A 138 -12.00 8.20 8.19
N LEU A 139 -12.44 7.62 7.08
CA LEU A 139 -13.71 7.94 6.43
C LEU A 139 -14.63 6.72 6.36
N PRO A 140 -15.90 6.82 6.84
CA PRO A 140 -16.90 5.78 6.65
C PRO A 140 -17.48 5.85 5.24
N LEU A 141 -16.76 5.33 4.25
CA LEU A 141 -17.18 5.38 2.85
C LEU A 141 -18.22 4.29 2.56
N THR A 142 -19.40 4.68 2.06
CA THR A 142 -20.49 3.78 1.70
C THR A 142 -19.98 2.70 0.73
N TYR A 143 -20.31 1.44 1.01
CA TYR A 143 -19.89 0.23 0.27
C TYR A 143 -18.37 -0.02 0.23
N LEU A 144 -17.58 0.65 1.06
CA LEU A 144 -16.14 0.42 1.19
C LEU A 144 -15.73 0.08 2.63
N GLY A 145 -16.70 -0.26 3.50
CA GLY A 145 -16.47 -0.48 4.92
C GLY A 145 -15.40 -1.55 5.22
N ALA A 146 -15.39 -2.66 4.49
CA ALA A 146 -14.39 -3.72 4.66
C ALA A 146 -12.96 -3.22 4.35
N TYR A 147 -12.80 -2.39 3.32
CA TYR A 147 -11.52 -1.79 2.97
C TYR A 147 -11.10 -0.71 3.97
N THR A 148 -11.99 0.26 4.26
CA THR A 148 -11.66 1.40 5.12
C THR A 148 -11.31 0.96 6.53
N SER A 149 -12.06 0.00 7.09
CA SER A 149 -11.77 -0.58 8.41
C SER A 149 -10.45 -1.35 8.45
N SER A 150 -10.12 -2.12 7.41
CA SER A 150 -8.83 -2.81 7.34
C SER A 150 -7.64 -1.84 7.30
N LYS A 151 -7.77 -0.71 6.55
CA LYS A 151 -6.74 0.33 6.52
C LYS A 151 -6.65 1.12 7.83
N ALA A 152 -7.77 1.31 8.54
CA ALA A 152 -7.77 1.90 9.88
C ALA A 152 -7.04 1.00 10.88
N ALA A 153 -7.29 -0.31 10.86
CA ALA A 153 -6.60 -1.29 11.69
C ALA A 153 -5.09 -1.29 11.42
N LEU A 154 -4.67 -1.34 10.14
CA LEU A 154 -3.26 -1.29 9.76
C LEU A 154 -2.59 0.01 10.23
N SER A 155 -3.25 1.18 10.04
CA SER A 155 -2.72 2.47 10.51
C SER A 155 -2.51 2.46 12.02
N SER A 156 -3.49 1.98 12.80
CA SER A 156 -3.40 1.90 14.27
C SER A 156 -2.23 1.03 14.71
N LEU A 157 -2.05 -0.14 14.10
CA LEU A 157 -0.90 -1.02 14.39
C LEU A 157 0.43 -0.34 14.05
N CYS A 158 0.52 0.40 12.93
CA CYS A 158 1.74 1.14 12.58
C CYS A 158 2.07 2.25 13.59
N TYR A 159 1.06 2.95 14.12
CA TYR A 159 1.27 3.95 15.20
C TYR A 159 1.85 3.29 16.45
N THR A 160 1.34 2.12 16.83
CA THR A 160 1.84 1.35 17.99
C THR A 160 3.25 0.85 17.75
N MET A 161 3.51 0.19 16.62
CA MET A 161 4.85 -0.30 16.26
C MET A 161 5.91 0.83 16.26
N ASN A 162 5.56 2.02 15.76
CA ASN A 162 6.51 3.14 15.80
C ASN A 162 6.86 3.60 17.23
N LYS A 163 5.90 3.52 18.17
CA LYS A 163 6.17 3.81 19.59
C LYS A 163 7.05 2.72 20.22
N GLU A 164 6.78 1.45 19.89
CA GLU A 164 7.54 0.30 20.38
C GLU A 164 8.99 0.32 19.88
N LEU A 165 9.21 0.59 18.58
CA LEU A 165 10.57 0.76 18.03
C LEU A 165 11.35 1.88 18.71
N LYS A 166 10.69 3.00 19.02
CA LYS A 166 11.32 4.10 19.78
C LYS A 166 11.62 3.71 21.21
N LEU A 167 10.72 2.97 21.87
CA LEU A 167 10.90 2.50 23.25
C LEU A 167 12.15 1.65 23.42
N ILE A 168 12.43 0.77 22.43
CA ILE A 168 13.60 -0.11 22.46
C ILE A 168 14.85 0.53 21.84
N GLY A 169 14.81 1.79 21.43
CA GLY A 169 15.95 2.47 20.76
C GLY A 169 16.36 1.80 19.44
N SER A 170 15.41 1.28 18.67
CA SER A 170 15.70 0.55 17.43
C SER A 170 16.36 1.44 16.38
N ASN A 171 17.39 0.92 15.72
CA ASN A 171 18.02 1.53 14.54
C ASN A 171 17.17 1.37 13.27
N ILE A 172 16.07 0.57 13.33
CA ILE A 172 15.13 0.40 12.24
C ILE A 172 13.97 1.37 12.44
N SER A 173 13.70 2.20 11.42
CA SER A 173 12.62 3.18 11.45
C SER A 173 11.40 2.72 10.68
N LEU A 174 10.20 3.17 11.10
CA LEU A 174 8.94 2.90 10.42
C LEU A 174 8.33 4.20 9.89
N THR A 175 7.84 4.16 8.65
CA THR A 175 7.10 5.24 7.99
C THR A 175 5.74 4.75 7.53
N LEU A 176 4.68 5.36 8.03
CA LEU A 176 3.31 5.14 7.57
C LEU A 176 2.99 6.10 6.43
N ILE A 177 2.56 5.55 5.28
CA ILE A 177 2.11 6.30 4.12
C ILE A 177 0.60 6.20 4.02
N GLU A 178 -0.12 7.28 4.23
CA GLU A 178 -1.57 7.37 4.05
C GLU A 178 -1.87 8.07 2.72
N LEU A 179 -2.16 7.23 1.70
CA LEU A 179 -2.49 7.69 0.36
C LEU A 179 -3.97 8.08 0.24
N GLY A 180 -4.24 9.16 -0.45
CA GLY A 180 -5.58 9.48 -0.92
C GLY A 180 -5.90 8.82 -2.26
N ALA A 181 -6.90 9.35 -2.96
CA ALA A 181 -7.30 8.87 -4.27
C ALA A 181 -6.34 9.37 -5.37
N TYR A 182 -5.74 8.41 -6.06
CA TYR A 182 -4.90 8.61 -7.25
C TYR A 182 -5.42 7.74 -8.38
N HIS A 183 -5.32 8.23 -9.61
CA HIS A 183 -5.72 7.49 -10.81
C HIS A 183 -4.69 6.40 -11.15
N THR A 184 -4.84 5.24 -10.51
CA THR A 184 -3.96 4.07 -10.66
C THR A 184 -4.70 2.83 -11.14
N GLY A 185 -6.02 2.93 -11.37
CA GLY A 185 -6.90 1.79 -11.58
C GLY A 185 -7.39 1.12 -10.29
N PHE A 186 -6.72 1.29 -9.16
CA PHE A 186 -7.09 0.63 -7.89
C PHE A 186 -8.51 0.98 -7.42
N ASN A 187 -8.91 2.25 -7.53
CA ASN A 187 -10.24 2.69 -7.12
C ASN A 187 -11.32 2.09 -8.04
N GLN A 188 -11.05 1.96 -9.35
CA GLN A 188 -11.97 1.32 -10.29
C GLN A 188 -12.13 -0.16 -9.96
N VAL A 189 -11.04 -0.90 -9.75
CA VAL A 189 -11.08 -2.31 -9.32
C VAL A 189 -11.90 -2.47 -8.04
N MET A 190 -11.77 -1.55 -7.09
CA MET A 190 -12.53 -1.58 -5.84
C MET A 190 -14.03 -1.32 -6.06
N ILE A 191 -14.39 -0.47 -7.03
CA ILE A 191 -15.78 -0.21 -7.43
C ILE A 191 -16.35 -1.44 -8.12
N ASP A 192 -15.63 -2.04 -9.05
CA ASP A 192 -16.05 -3.20 -9.84
C ASP A 192 -16.20 -4.45 -8.96
N ASN A 193 -15.27 -4.66 -8.03
CA ASN A 193 -15.35 -5.77 -7.07
C ASN A 193 -16.61 -5.73 -6.20
N LYS A 194 -17.20 -4.57 -5.93
CA LYS A 194 -18.45 -4.45 -5.19
C LYS A 194 -19.62 -5.19 -5.89
N GLU A 195 -19.70 -5.14 -7.20
CA GLU A 195 -20.73 -5.83 -7.97
C GLU A 195 -20.55 -7.35 -7.91
N ARG A 196 -19.30 -7.81 -7.88
CA ARG A 196 -18.95 -9.22 -7.73
C ARG A 196 -19.37 -9.81 -6.38
N PHE A 197 -19.27 -9.01 -5.30
CA PHE A 197 -19.48 -9.50 -3.94
C PHE A 197 -20.87 -9.21 -3.39
N LEU A 198 -21.61 -8.23 -3.93
CA LEU A 198 -22.96 -7.91 -3.49
C LEU A 198 -23.98 -8.80 -4.19
N LYS A 199 -24.58 -9.74 -3.45
CA LYS A 199 -25.55 -10.71 -4.00
C LYS A 199 -26.86 -10.05 -4.40
N PRO A 200 -27.51 -10.49 -5.50
CA PRO A 200 -28.82 -9.97 -5.93
C PRO A 200 -29.93 -10.06 -4.88
N ALA A 201 -29.89 -11.08 -4.01
CA ALA A 201 -30.84 -11.25 -2.90
C ALA A 201 -30.65 -10.25 -1.76
N SER A 202 -29.58 -9.47 -1.76
CA SER A 202 -29.36 -8.43 -0.74
C SER A 202 -30.24 -7.21 -1.01
N THR A 203 -30.90 -6.69 0.02
CA THR A 203 -31.63 -5.41 -0.03
C THR A 203 -30.74 -4.25 -0.54
N PHE A 204 -29.47 -4.30 -0.25
CA PHE A 204 -28.49 -3.28 -0.70
C PHE A 204 -28.17 -3.35 -2.21
N TYR A 205 -28.48 -4.48 -2.86
CA TYR A 205 -28.27 -4.66 -4.29
C TYR A 205 -29.06 -3.65 -5.12
N LEU A 206 -30.28 -3.32 -4.70
CA LEU A 206 -31.14 -2.33 -5.35
C LEU A 206 -30.53 -0.93 -5.43
N TYR A 207 -29.60 -0.62 -4.54
CA TYR A 207 -28.93 0.69 -4.46
C TYR A 207 -27.54 0.71 -5.09
N LYS A 208 -27.07 -0.41 -5.67
CA LYS A 208 -25.71 -0.55 -6.19
C LYS A 208 -25.37 0.54 -7.23
N ASP A 209 -26.27 0.77 -8.20
CA ASP A 209 -26.03 1.72 -9.29
C ASP A 209 -26.01 3.17 -8.79
N LYS A 210 -26.92 3.53 -7.87
CA LYS A 210 -26.93 4.84 -7.23
C LYS A 210 -25.64 5.11 -6.46
N VAL A 211 -25.12 4.12 -5.72
CA VAL A 211 -23.88 4.23 -4.97
C VAL A 211 -22.68 4.26 -5.93
N THR A 212 -22.67 3.43 -6.98
CA THR A 212 -21.63 3.43 -8.00
C THR A 212 -21.50 4.78 -8.68
N LYS A 213 -22.62 5.36 -9.14
CA LYS A 213 -22.64 6.70 -9.73
C LYS A 213 -22.08 7.77 -8.79
N LYS A 214 -22.49 7.72 -7.50
CA LYS A 214 -21.97 8.66 -6.49
C LYS A 214 -20.47 8.47 -6.26
N GLN A 215 -19.98 7.24 -6.18
CA GLN A 215 -18.55 6.93 -6.01
C GLN A 215 -17.73 7.37 -7.23
N ASN A 216 -18.18 7.05 -8.45
CA ASN A 216 -17.52 7.48 -9.68
C ASN A 216 -17.42 9.01 -9.76
N ASN A 217 -18.50 9.72 -9.47
CA ASN A 217 -18.50 11.19 -9.45
C ASN A 217 -17.51 11.73 -8.41
N LEU A 218 -17.48 11.14 -7.21
CA LEU A 218 -16.55 11.53 -6.16
C LEU A 218 -15.10 11.28 -6.60
N PHE A 219 -14.76 10.08 -7.08
CA PHE A 219 -13.41 9.76 -7.51
C PHE A 219 -12.96 10.61 -8.70
N ASN A 220 -13.83 10.83 -9.70
CA ASN A 220 -13.54 11.72 -10.83
C ASN A 220 -13.19 13.14 -10.38
N LEU A 221 -13.83 13.62 -9.31
CA LEU A 221 -13.58 14.95 -8.76
C LEU A 221 -12.28 15.02 -7.94
N ILE A 222 -11.99 14.00 -7.12
CA ILE A 222 -10.88 14.07 -6.16
C ILE A 222 -9.60 13.39 -6.62
N GLU A 223 -9.66 12.42 -7.54
CA GLU A 223 -8.48 11.68 -7.98
C GLU A 223 -7.41 12.58 -8.59
N LYS A 224 -6.20 12.42 -8.11
CA LYS A 224 -5.03 13.02 -8.75
C LYS A 224 -4.63 12.21 -9.98
N LYS A 225 -4.72 12.83 -11.14
CA LYS A 225 -4.43 12.19 -12.45
C LYS A 225 -2.95 11.86 -12.62
N THR A 226 -2.05 12.69 -12.04
CA THR A 226 -0.61 12.50 -12.18
C THR A 226 -0.01 11.90 -10.90
N LEU A 227 0.92 10.97 -11.06
CA LEU A 227 1.64 10.32 -9.97
C LEU A 227 3.00 10.96 -9.67
N ALA A 228 3.45 11.89 -10.52
CA ALA A 228 4.78 12.48 -10.44
C ALA A 228 5.10 13.12 -9.07
N ALA A 229 4.15 13.88 -8.51
CA ALA A 229 4.36 14.56 -7.23
C ALA A 229 4.46 13.57 -6.06
N VAL A 230 3.59 12.53 -6.02
CA VAL A 230 3.62 11.53 -4.94
C VAL A 230 4.83 10.64 -5.06
N SER A 231 5.19 10.15 -6.26
CA SER A 231 6.37 9.31 -6.47
C SER A 231 7.68 10.07 -6.13
N THR A 232 7.79 11.35 -6.50
CA THR A 232 8.92 12.20 -6.11
C THR A 232 8.97 12.41 -4.59
N LYS A 233 7.83 12.61 -3.94
CA LYS A 233 7.79 12.77 -2.48
C LYS A 233 8.21 11.49 -1.77
N LEU A 234 7.76 10.33 -2.23
CA LEU A 234 8.07 9.03 -1.62
C LEU A 234 9.53 8.65 -1.85
N SER A 235 10.05 8.78 -3.08
CA SER A 235 11.47 8.49 -3.37
C SER A 235 12.40 9.36 -2.51
N LYS A 236 12.12 10.67 -2.41
CA LYS A 236 12.88 11.57 -1.53
C LYS A 236 12.80 11.17 -0.04
N GLN A 237 11.68 10.66 0.45
CA GLN A 237 11.58 10.22 1.86
C GLN A 237 12.33 8.90 2.08
N MET A 238 12.30 7.96 1.14
CA MET A 238 13.05 6.71 1.21
C MET A 238 14.57 6.94 1.18
N SER A 239 15.03 7.97 0.48
CA SER A 239 16.45 8.34 0.40
C SER A 239 16.97 9.09 1.63
N LYS A 240 16.11 9.54 2.56
CA LYS A 240 16.55 10.20 3.78
C LYS A 240 17.10 9.21 4.81
N LYS A 241 18.12 9.62 5.55
CA LYS A 241 18.59 8.86 6.74
C LYS A 241 17.46 8.74 7.76
N ASN A 242 16.78 9.84 8.08
CA ASN A 242 15.68 9.91 9.04
C ASN A 242 14.40 10.33 8.32
N PRO A 243 13.61 9.39 7.74
CA PRO A 243 12.34 9.72 7.10
C PRO A 243 11.29 10.11 8.13
N LYS A 244 10.28 10.87 7.70
CA LYS A 244 9.14 11.20 8.57
C LYS A 244 8.32 9.95 8.86
N PHE A 245 7.92 9.76 10.11
CA PHE A 245 7.03 8.64 10.47
C PHE A 245 5.72 8.65 9.66
N LEU A 246 5.13 9.83 9.42
CA LEU A 246 3.83 9.94 8.75
C LEU A 246 3.91 10.78 7.48
N ILE A 247 3.48 10.16 6.37
CA ILE A 247 3.34 10.81 5.06
C ILE A 247 1.87 10.74 4.64
N ARG A 248 1.20 11.89 4.56
CA ARG A 248 -0.17 12.03 4.03
C ARG A 248 -0.15 12.79 2.71
N THR A 249 -0.84 12.25 1.70
CA THR A 249 -0.85 12.85 0.36
C THR A 249 -2.09 12.39 -0.44
N PRO A 250 -2.69 13.25 -1.29
CA PRO A 250 -2.31 14.64 -1.57
C PRO A 250 -2.79 15.62 -0.49
N LEU A 251 -2.25 16.84 -0.50
CA LEU A 251 -2.49 17.84 0.55
C LEU A 251 -3.98 18.19 0.71
N ILE A 252 -4.67 18.45 -0.41
CA ILE A 252 -6.09 18.85 -0.40
C ILE A 252 -6.95 17.77 0.27
N GLN A 253 -6.80 16.51 -0.14
CA GLN A 253 -7.56 15.40 0.44
C GLN A 253 -7.22 15.20 1.93
N ARG A 254 -5.97 15.40 2.33
CA ARG A 254 -5.57 15.40 3.74
C ARG A 254 -6.30 16.48 4.55
N LEU A 255 -6.43 17.68 4.00
CA LEU A 255 -7.17 18.77 4.66
C LEU A 255 -8.66 18.45 4.78
N LEU A 256 -9.28 17.92 3.71
CA LEU A 256 -10.69 17.49 3.74
C LEU A 256 -10.93 16.42 4.80
N VAL A 257 -10.07 15.41 4.89
CA VAL A 257 -10.16 14.38 5.94
C VAL A 257 -10.00 14.98 7.34
N LYS A 258 -9.08 15.93 7.52
CA LYS A 258 -8.90 16.62 8.80
C LYS A 258 -10.16 17.41 9.21
N LEU A 259 -10.76 18.13 8.27
CA LEU A 259 -12.02 18.85 8.51
C LEU A 259 -13.16 17.86 8.85
N TYR A 260 -13.26 16.77 8.10
CA TYR A 260 -14.25 15.72 8.41
C TYR A 260 -14.11 15.20 9.86
N ILE A 261 -12.90 14.90 10.31
CA ILE A 261 -12.66 14.40 11.67
C ILE A 261 -13.07 15.43 12.73
N ILE A 262 -12.82 16.71 12.48
CA ILE A 262 -13.11 17.79 13.46
C ILE A 262 -14.60 18.08 13.54
N PHE A 263 -15.31 18.11 12.41
CA PHE A 263 -16.70 18.63 12.36
C PHE A 263 -17.78 17.57 12.21
N LEU A 264 -17.46 16.35 11.79
CA LEU A 264 -18.45 15.34 11.43
C LEU A 264 -18.25 13.99 12.16
N ARG A 265 -17.22 13.88 12.97
CA ARG A 265 -16.92 12.74 13.84
C ARG A 265 -16.88 13.18 15.30
#